data_5eb4632eb7ade9888b6db138222ad530
#
_entry.id   5eb4632eb7ade9888b6db138222ad530
#
_cell.length_a   1.000
_cell.length_b   1.000
_cell.length_c   1.000
_cell.angle_alpha   90.00
_cell.angle_beta   90.00
_cell.angle_gamma   90.00
#
_symmetry.space_group_name_H-M   'P 1'
#
loop_
_entity.id
_entity.type
_entity.pdbx_description
1 polymer ?
#
loop_
_entity_poly.entity_id
_entity_poly.type
_entity_poly.pdbx_seq_one_letter_code
_entity_poly.pdbx_strand_id
1 'polypeptide(L)'
;MLMIMSSRARRPRRSLAAVPPPATPPPSGAESAATGIQALVERIHAGELDAELPVLATAIAERQQLLAAAHSLITRASLRVGDRVHINHRARPLYLHGHTGTVAGFYGQSVIVRLDQPVGRFVTGELRCPPLTLDRPGPEQIRSDMVIYEVSRRG
;
A
#
# COMPACT_ATOMS: atom_id res chain seq x y z
N MET A 1 26.31 45.32 70.18
CA MET A 1 25.30 44.31 70.57
C MET A 1 24.16 44.36 69.56
N LEU A 2 24.24 43.56 68.51
CA LEU A 2 23.31 43.61 67.38
C LEU A 2 22.45 42.33 67.43
N MET A 3 21.15 42.53 67.66
CA MET A 3 20.14 41.45 67.61
C MET A 3 19.69 41.25 66.16
N ILE A 4 19.92 40.08 65.61
CA ILE A 4 19.44 39.67 64.27
C ILE A 4 18.12 38.92 64.47
N MET A 5 16.99 39.56 64.11
CA MET A 5 15.68 38.87 64.01
C MET A 5 15.54 38.10 62.75
N SER A 6 15.45 36.77 62.89
CA SER A 6 15.25 35.81 61.78
C SER A 6 13.74 35.72 61.48
N SER A 7 13.29 36.35 60.41
CA SER A 7 11.93 36.18 59.87
C SER A 7 11.82 34.89 59.05
N ARG A 8 11.13 33.88 59.58
CA ARG A 8 10.73 32.63 58.83
C ARG A 8 9.56 32.97 57.91
N ALA A 9 9.84 33.07 56.62
CA ALA A 9 8.83 33.14 55.58
C ALA A 9 8.10 31.79 55.46
N ARG A 10 6.79 31.79 55.73
CA ARG A 10 5.88 30.65 55.47
C ARG A 10 5.70 30.51 53.96
N ARG A 11 6.11 29.36 53.38
CA ARG A 11 5.81 28.97 51.99
C ARG A 11 4.30 28.71 51.84
N PRO A 12 3.62 29.28 50.81
CA PRO A 12 2.23 28.94 50.51
C PRO A 12 2.16 27.50 49.99
N ARG A 13 1.23 26.74 50.55
CA ARG A 13 0.87 25.42 50.05
C ARG A 13 0.30 25.57 48.62
N ARG A 14 1.00 25.05 47.63
CA ARG A 14 0.46 24.86 46.27
C ARG A 14 -0.74 23.93 46.37
N SER A 15 -1.92 24.47 46.08
CA SER A 15 -3.16 23.72 45.85
C SER A 15 -2.95 22.80 44.65
N LEU A 16 -3.09 21.50 44.86
CA LEU A 16 -3.13 20.50 43.77
C LEU A 16 -4.38 20.79 42.94
N ALA A 17 -4.20 21.50 41.83
CA ALA A 17 -5.25 21.68 40.84
C ALA A 17 -5.63 20.25 40.31
N ALA A 18 -6.92 19.94 40.44
CA ALA A 18 -7.50 18.72 39.92
C ALA A 18 -7.17 18.59 38.43
N VAL A 19 -6.50 17.51 38.08
CA VAL A 19 -6.25 17.14 36.68
C VAL A 19 -7.61 16.87 36.03
N PRO A 20 -7.99 17.57 34.94
CA PRO A 20 -9.24 17.28 34.27
C PRO A 20 -9.17 15.84 33.69
N PRO A 21 -10.30 15.11 33.67
CA PRO A 21 -10.35 13.77 33.11
C PRO A 21 -9.89 13.81 31.66
N PRO A 22 -9.19 12.75 31.16
CA PRO A 22 -8.73 12.70 29.79
C PRO A 22 -9.91 12.85 28.85
N ALA A 23 -9.84 13.82 27.95
CA ALA A 23 -10.82 14.03 26.90
C ALA A 23 -10.95 12.73 26.09
N THR A 24 -12.18 12.24 25.95
CA THR A 24 -12.52 11.09 25.09
C THR A 24 -11.99 11.40 23.68
N PRO A 25 -11.17 10.52 23.08
CA PRO A 25 -10.68 10.77 21.72
C PRO A 25 -11.87 10.91 20.76
N PRO A 26 -11.80 11.85 19.79
CA PRO A 26 -12.87 12.00 18.80
C PRO A 26 -13.02 10.68 18.02
N PRO A 27 -14.24 10.31 17.59
CA PRO A 27 -14.49 9.09 16.85
C PRO A 27 -13.56 9.04 15.64
N SER A 28 -12.88 7.92 15.46
CA SER A 28 -11.89 7.71 14.42
C SER A 28 -12.54 7.98 13.05
N GLY A 29 -11.94 8.84 12.23
CA GLY A 29 -12.47 9.22 10.92
C GLY A 29 -12.75 8.05 9.96
N ALA A 30 -12.23 6.87 10.28
CA ALA A 30 -12.49 5.63 9.57
C ALA A 30 -13.93 5.10 9.79
N GLU A 31 -14.49 5.21 11.00
CA GLU A 31 -15.86 4.76 11.29
C GLU A 31 -16.88 5.67 10.61
N SER A 32 -16.62 6.97 10.59
CA SER A 32 -17.49 7.93 9.90
C SER A 32 -17.49 7.72 8.38
N ALA A 33 -16.34 7.41 7.79
CA ALA A 33 -16.22 7.13 6.36
C ALA A 33 -16.91 5.82 5.98
N ALA A 34 -16.80 4.77 6.78
CA ALA A 34 -17.47 3.49 6.54
C ALA A 34 -18.99 3.64 6.54
N THR A 35 -19.54 4.41 7.49
CA THR A 35 -20.97 4.72 7.55
C THR A 35 -21.45 5.49 6.32
N GLY A 36 -20.66 6.45 5.82
CA GLY A 36 -20.98 7.21 4.61
C GLY A 36 -21.00 6.35 3.35
N ILE A 37 -20.06 5.42 3.21
CA ILE A 37 -20.02 4.49 2.06
C ILE A 37 -21.23 3.54 2.10
N GLN A 38 -21.58 3.00 3.26
CA GLN A 38 -22.73 2.12 3.41
C GLN A 38 -24.03 2.82 3.01
N ALA A 39 -24.26 4.04 3.49
CA ALA A 39 -25.43 4.84 3.12
C ALA A 39 -25.47 5.13 1.61
N LEU A 40 -24.34 5.39 0.97
CA LEU A 40 -24.27 5.58 -0.48
C LEU A 40 -24.66 4.31 -1.24
N VAL A 41 -24.16 3.15 -0.80
CA VAL A 41 -24.47 1.86 -1.41
C VAL A 41 -25.97 1.56 -1.29
N GLU A 42 -26.58 1.82 -0.14
CA GLU A 42 -28.02 1.63 0.08
C GLU A 42 -28.84 2.52 -0.85
N ARG A 43 -28.49 3.78 -1.04
CA ARG A 43 -29.15 4.70 -1.97
C ARG A 43 -29.03 4.26 -3.43
N ILE A 44 -27.87 3.71 -3.82
CA ILE A 44 -27.68 3.11 -5.16
C ILE A 44 -28.64 1.91 -5.33
N HIS A 45 -28.70 1.00 -4.34
CA HIS A 45 -29.59 -0.16 -4.40
C HIS A 45 -31.08 0.22 -4.38
N ALA A 46 -31.43 1.32 -3.72
CA ALA A 46 -32.78 1.86 -3.72
C ALA A 46 -33.19 2.55 -5.04
N GLY A 47 -32.25 2.74 -5.98
CA GLY A 47 -32.48 3.44 -7.25
C GLY A 47 -32.55 4.96 -7.13
N GLU A 48 -32.24 5.52 -5.96
CA GLU A 48 -32.30 6.97 -5.72
C GLU A 48 -31.28 7.77 -6.54
N LEU A 49 -30.25 7.11 -7.04
CA LEU A 49 -29.12 7.72 -7.76
C LEU A 49 -29.04 7.26 -9.22
N ASP A 50 -30.09 6.67 -9.78
CA ASP A 50 -30.07 6.13 -11.15
C ASP A 50 -29.66 7.16 -12.20
N ALA A 51 -30.13 8.40 -12.06
CA ALA A 51 -29.79 9.49 -12.97
C ALA A 51 -28.32 9.93 -12.87
N GLU A 52 -27.72 9.79 -11.70
CA GLU A 52 -26.33 10.20 -11.39
C GLU A 52 -25.31 9.07 -11.61
N LEU A 53 -25.75 7.82 -11.75
CA LEU A 53 -24.87 6.66 -11.93
C LEU A 53 -23.82 6.84 -13.05
N PRO A 54 -24.16 7.38 -14.25
CA PRO A 54 -23.15 7.59 -15.29
C PRO A 54 -22.04 8.57 -14.86
N VAL A 55 -22.40 9.62 -14.15
CA VAL A 55 -21.46 10.63 -13.66
C VAL A 55 -20.56 10.03 -12.58
N LEU A 56 -21.14 9.29 -11.63
CA LEU A 56 -20.40 8.59 -10.59
C LEU A 56 -19.44 7.56 -11.17
N ALA A 57 -19.89 6.76 -12.14
CA ALA A 57 -19.06 5.78 -12.82
C ALA A 57 -17.84 6.43 -13.51
N THR A 58 -18.07 7.56 -14.19
CA THR A 58 -17.01 8.31 -14.83
C THR A 58 -16.00 8.83 -13.81
N ALA A 59 -16.46 9.48 -12.76
CA ALA A 59 -15.58 10.01 -11.69
C ALA A 59 -14.76 8.89 -11.00
N ILE A 60 -15.39 7.74 -10.75
CA ILE A 60 -14.71 6.56 -10.19
C ILE A 60 -13.63 6.07 -11.15
N ALA A 61 -13.95 5.93 -12.45
CA ALA A 61 -12.99 5.47 -13.46
C ALA A 61 -11.80 6.40 -13.57
N GLU A 62 -12.02 7.71 -13.63
CA GLU A 62 -10.94 8.72 -13.66
C GLU A 62 -10.06 8.62 -12.40
N ARG A 63 -10.67 8.49 -11.22
CA ARG A 63 -9.92 8.35 -9.97
C ARG A 63 -9.09 7.07 -9.95
N GLN A 64 -9.65 5.96 -10.43
CA GLN A 64 -8.94 4.69 -10.54
C GLN A 64 -7.75 4.79 -11.49
N GLN A 65 -7.88 5.49 -12.62
CA GLN A 65 -6.77 5.74 -13.55
C GLN A 65 -5.65 6.55 -12.91
N LEU A 66 -5.99 7.62 -12.18
CA LEU A 66 -5.00 8.44 -11.47
C LEU A 66 -4.26 7.62 -10.40
N LEU A 67 -4.98 6.81 -9.63
CA LEU A 67 -4.37 5.94 -8.61
C LEU A 67 -3.48 4.87 -9.26
N ALA A 68 -3.90 4.28 -10.37
CA ALA A 68 -3.11 3.31 -11.12
C ALA A 68 -1.82 3.94 -11.69
N ALA A 69 -1.91 5.15 -12.23
CA ALA A 69 -0.75 5.89 -12.71
C ALA A 69 0.23 6.23 -11.59
N ALA A 70 -0.26 6.75 -10.46
CA ALA A 70 0.55 7.05 -9.29
C ALA A 70 1.25 5.78 -8.74
N HIS A 71 0.51 4.68 -8.61
CA HIS A 71 1.06 3.40 -8.17
C HIS A 71 2.12 2.87 -9.14
N SER A 72 1.87 2.97 -10.45
CA SER A 72 2.85 2.59 -11.48
C SER A 72 4.16 3.37 -11.36
N LEU A 73 4.09 4.68 -11.11
CA LEU A 73 5.27 5.52 -10.90
C LEU A 73 6.04 5.13 -9.64
N ILE A 74 5.33 4.92 -8.52
CA ILE A 74 5.93 4.50 -7.24
C ILE A 74 6.61 3.13 -7.41
N THR A 75 5.92 2.15 -7.99
CA THR A 75 6.47 0.82 -8.23
C THR A 75 7.71 0.91 -9.11
N ARG A 76 7.66 1.67 -10.20
CA ARG A 76 8.82 1.85 -11.07
C ARG A 76 10.01 2.50 -10.37
N ALA A 77 9.76 3.52 -9.54
CA ALA A 77 10.81 4.20 -8.79
C ALA A 77 11.46 3.30 -7.74
N SER A 78 10.72 2.32 -7.23
CA SER A 78 11.20 1.35 -6.24
C SER A 78 11.98 0.19 -6.85
N LEU A 79 11.78 -0.13 -8.15
CA LEU A 79 12.42 -1.24 -8.83
C LEU A 79 13.81 -0.87 -9.34
N ARG A 80 14.73 -1.84 -9.27
CA ARG A 80 16.09 -1.75 -9.81
C ARG A 80 16.37 -2.93 -10.73
N VAL A 81 17.32 -2.75 -11.66
CA VAL A 81 17.83 -3.87 -12.47
C VAL A 81 18.46 -4.90 -11.53
N GLY A 82 18.09 -6.15 -11.70
CA GLY A 82 18.48 -7.26 -10.83
C GLY A 82 17.48 -7.61 -9.74
N ASP A 83 16.45 -6.77 -9.48
CA ASP A 83 15.41 -7.09 -8.49
C ASP A 83 14.58 -8.30 -8.94
N ARG A 84 14.29 -9.19 -8.00
CA ARG A 84 13.30 -10.26 -8.19
C ARG A 84 11.91 -9.67 -8.14
N VAL A 85 11.05 -10.11 -9.04
CA VAL A 85 9.66 -9.66 -9.15
C VAL A 85 8.73 -10.82 -9.42
N HIS A 86 7.49 -10.66 -8.99
CA HIS A 86 6.39 -11.57 -9.23
C HIS A 86 5.34 -10.88 -10.11
N ILE A 87 4.82 -11.59 -11.10
CA ILE A 87 3.79 -11.07 -12.00
C ILE A 87 2.43 -11.26 -11.35
N ASN A 88 1.75 -10.15 -11.05
CA ASN A 88 0.48 -10.16 -10.34
C ASN A 88 -0.72 -10.37 -11.28
N HIS A 89 -1.92 -10.45 -10.69
CA HIS A 89 -3.19 -10.69 -11.38
C HIS A 89 -3.63 -9.60 -12.36
N ARG A 90 -2.96 -8.43 -12.37
CA ARG A 90 -3.24 -7.34 -13.31
C ARG A 90 -2.56 -7.52 -14.66
N ALA A 91 -1.59 -8.43 -14.75
CA ALA A 91 -0.90 -8.72 -15.99
C ALA A 91 -1.83 -9.37 -17.02
N ARG A 92 -1.58 -9.09 -18.28
CA ARG A 92 -2.24 -9.75 -19.41
C ARG A 92 -1.17 -10.29 -20.36
N PRO A 93 -1.33 -11.47 -20.88
CA PRO A 93 -2.41 -12.45 -20.71
C PRO A 93 -2.35 -13.19 -19.34
N LEU A 94 -3.48 -13.81 -18.96
CA LEU A 94 -3.68 -14.42 -17.63
C LEU A 94 -2.66 -15.52 -17.28
N TYR A 95 -2.14 -16.23 -18.28
CA TYR A 95 -1.16 -17.30 -18.05
C TYR A 95 0.18 -16.80 -17.50
N LEU A 96 0.41 -15.48 -17.48
CA LEU A 96 1.60 -14.90 -16.85
C LEU A 96 1.47 -14.76 -15.32
N HIS A 97 0.26 -14.87 -14.80
CA HIS A 97 0.04 -14.69 -13.34
C HIS A 97 0.82 -15.74 -12.56
N GLY A 98 1.42 -15.30 -11.48
CA GLY A 98 2.17 -16.17 -10.59
C GLY A 98 3.60 -16.46 -11.03
N HIS A 99 3.99 -16.07 -12.24
CA HIS A 99 5.37 -16.26 -12.69
C HIS A 99 6.31 -15.27 -12.05
N THR A 100 7.53 -15.71 -11.81
CA THR A 100 8.62 -14.90 -11.26
C THR A 100 9.65 -14.60 -12.32
N GLY A 101 10.42 -13.56 -12.07
CA GLY A 101 11.50 -13.16 -12.95
C GLY A 101 12.38 -12.10 -12.31
N THR A 102 13.34 -11.62 -13.10
CA THR A 102 14.30 -10.60 -12.67
C THR A 102 14.16 -9.38 -13.57
N VAL A 103 14.17 -8.18 -13.00
CA VAL A 103 14.18 -6.93 -13.75
C VAL A 103 15.46 -6.84 -14.56
N ALA A 104 15.34 -6.91 -15.90
CA ALA A 104 16.46 -6.80 -16.82
C ALA A 104 16.74 -5.35 -17.25
N GLY A 105 15.72 -4.48 -17.21
CA GLY A 105 15.87 -3.09 -17.59
C GLY A 105 14.55 -2.32 -17.62
N PHE A 106 14.64 -1.09 -18.13
CA PHE A 106 13.50 -0.18 -18.28
C PHE A 106 13.42 0.32 -19.72
N TYR A 107 12.22 0.45 -20.24
CA TYR A 107 11.96 1.02 -21.56
C TYR A 107 10.75 1.97 -21.51
N GLY A 108 10.98 3.25 -21.58
CA GLY A 108 9.94 4.26 -21.38
C GLY A 108 9.24 4.09 -20.03
N GLN A 109 7.94 3.86 -20.05
CA GLN A 109 7.13 3.62 -18.85
C GLN A 109 7.05 2.13 -18.45
N SER A 110 7.66 1.24 -19.24
CA SER A 110 7.60 -0.21 -19.01
C SER A 110 8.85 -0.73 -18.34
N VAL A 111 8.72 -1.89 -17.71
CA VAL A 111 9.80 -2.67 -17.13
C VAL A 111 10.04 -3.89 -18.03
N ILE A 112 11.30 -4.19 -18.30
CA ILE A 112 11.72 -5.43 -18.98
C ILE A 112 12.05 -6.44 -17.90
N VAL A 113 11.32 -7.54 -17.88
CA VAL A 113 11.51 -8.64 -16.93
C VAL A 113 12.00 -9.87 -17.68
N ARG A 114 13.06 -10.49 -17.20
CA ARG A 114 13.49 -11.81 -17.64
C ARG A 114 12.83 -12.84 -16.75
N LEU A 115 11.92 -13.62 -17.33
CA LEU A 115 11.22 -14.71 -16.66
C LEU A 115 12.19 -15.82 -16.29
N ASP A 116 11.96 -16.52 -15.21
CA ASP A 116 12.76 -17.67 -14.79
C ASP A 116 12.53 -18.88 -15.71
N GLN A 117 11.34 -18.95 -16.30
CA GLN A 117 10.97 -19.99 -17.26
C GLN A 117 10.27 -19.37 -18.47
N PRO A 118 10.54 -19.85 -19.69
CA PRO A 118 9.79 -19.48 -20.87
C PRO A 118 8.31 -19.81 -20.71
N VAL A 119 7.42 -18.86 -21.05
CA VAL A 119 5.97 -19.01 -20.86
C VAL A 119 5.23 -18.56 -22.11
N GLY A 120 4.39 -19.43 -22.64
CA GLY A 120 3.55 -19.14 -23.81
C GLY A 120 4.36 -18.60 -24.99
N ARG A 121 4.04 -17.41 -25.49
CA ARG A 121 4.75 -16.76 -26.60
C ARG A 121 6.10 -16.13 -26.23
N PHE A 122 6.44 -16.08 -24.95
CA PHE A 122 7.67 -15.48 -24.46
C PHE A 122 8.78 -16.51 -24.34
N VAL A 123 9.16 -17.10 -25.47
CA VAL A 123 10.17 -18.18 -25.58
C VAL A 123 11.57 -17.70 -25.20
N THR A 124 11.86 -16.43 -25.40
CA THR A 124 13.15 -15.81 -24.97
C THR A 124 13.20 -15.53 -23.46
N GLY A 125 12.06 -15.72 -22.78
CA GLY A 125 11.92 -15.39 -21.37
C GLY A 125 11.87 -13.88 -21.09
N GLU A 126 11.94 -13.00 -22.11
CA GLU A 126 11.84 -11.56 -21.91
C GLU A 126 10.39 -11.07 -22.06
N LEU A 127 9.92 -10.35 -21.04
CA LEU A 127 8.60 -9.77 -20.99
C LEU A 127 8.71 -8.27 -20.76
N ARG A 128 8.02 -7.47 -21.60
CA ARG A 128 7.83 -6.06 -21.38
C ARG A 128 6.45 -5.81 -20.77
N CYS A 129 6.39 -5.27 -19.58
CA CYS A 129 5.14 -5.06 -18.87
C CYS A 129 5.10 -3.72 -18.10
N PRO A 130 3.89 -3.22 -17.80
CA PRO A 130 3.72 -2.05 -16.94
C PRO A 130 4.21 -2.34 -15.51
N PRO A 131 4.82 -1.38 -14.80
CA PRO A 131 5.25 -1.57 -13.41
C PRO A 131 4.14 -2.04 -12.47
N LEU A 132 2.92 -1.59 -12.70
CA LEU A 132 1.72 -1.95 -11.92
C LEU A 132 1.42 -3.47 -11.88
N THR A 133 1.94 -4.21 -12.86
CA THR A 133 1.76 -5.67 -12.96
C THR A 133 2.83 -6.46 -12.21
N LEU A 134 3.73 -5.77 -11.52
CA LEU A 134 4.86 -6.35 -10.81
C LEU A 134 4.76 -6.09 -9.33
N ASP A 135 4.94 -7.14 -8.54
CA ASP A 135 5.09 -7.07 -7.11
C ASP A 135 6.49 -7.55 -6.70
N ARG A 136 7.05 -6.95 -5.66
CA ARG A 136 8.25 -7.50 -5.03
C ARG A 136 7.86 -8.72 -4.20
N PRO A 137 8.55 -9.85 -4.32
CA PRO A 137 8.31 -10.98 -3.44
C PRO A 137 8.57 -10.55 -2.00
N GLY A 138 7.61 -10.83 -1.13
CA GLY A 138 7.79 -10.63 0.30
C GLY A 138 8.93 -11.50 0.85
N PRO A 139 9.50 -11.16 2.02
CA PRO A 139 10.60 -11.93 2.63
C PRO A 139 10.27 -13.40 2.87
N GLU A 140 9.00 -13.74 3.00
CA GLU A 140 8.53 -15.13 3.15
C GLU A 140 8.55 -15.93 1.84
N GLN A 141 8.24 -15.29 0.71
CA GLN A 141 8.26 -15.94 -0.61
C GLN A 141 9.68 -16.28 -1.07
N ILE A 142 10.66 -15.44 -0.72
CA ILE A 142 12.08 -15.70 -1.04
C ILE A 142 12.57 -16.98 -0.34
N ARG A 143 12.08 -17.27 0.87
CA ARG A 143 12.43 -18.51 1.59
C ARG A 143 11.85 -19.76 0.95
N SER A 144 10.62 -19.70 0.45
CA SER A 144 9.98 -20.84 -0.21
C SER A 144 10.68 -21.21 -1.52
N ASP A 145 11.07 -20.23 -2.32
CA ASP A 145 11.78 -20.45 -3.58
C ASP A 145 13.19 -21.04 -3.37
N MET A 146 13.89 -20.61 -2.30
CA MET A 146 15.20 -21.18 -1.95
C MET A 146 15.14 -22.64 -1.54
N VAL A 147 14.10 -23.04 -0.83
CA VAL A 147 13.92 -24.44 -0.39
C VAL A 147 13.67 -25.36 -1.59
N ILE A 148 12.89 -24.93 -2.57
CA ILE A 148 12.61 -25.72 -3.78
C ILE A 148 13.88 -25.89 -4.62
N TYR A 149 14.75 -24.87 -4.69
CA TYR A 149 16.00 -24.93 -5.45
C TYR A 149 17.03 -25.91 -4.87
N GLU A 150 17.09 -26.02 -3.53
CA GLU A 150 18.01 -26.97 -2.86
C GLU A 150 17.55 -28.41 -2.99
N VAL A 151 16.25 -28.67 -2.98
CA VAL A 151 15.70 -30.04 -3.15
C VAL A 151 15.94 -30.56 -4.58
N SER A 152 15.82 -29.69 -5.60
CA SER A 152 16.05 -30.06 -6.99
C SER A 152 17.52 -30.30 -7.36
N ARG A 153 18.47 -29.88 -6.53
CA ARG A 153 19.92 -30.06 -6.75
C ARG A 153 20.49 -31.33 -6.12
N ARG A 154 19.72 -32.02 -5.27
CA ARG A 154 20.11 -33.25 -4.56
C ARG A 154 19.49 -34.54 -5.15
N GLY A 155 18.72 -34.44 -6.19
CA GLY A 155 18.21 -35.58 -6.98
C GLY A 155 18.97 -35.68 -8.29
#